data_e8d94a97b47dc00ec488ef9da32913c4
#
_entry.id   e8d94a97b47dc00ec488ef9da32913c4
#
_cell.length_a   1.000
_cell.length_b   1.000
_cell.length_c   1.000
_cell.angle_alpha   90.00
_cell.angle_beta   90.00
_cell.angle_gamma   90.00
#
_symmetry.space_group_name_H-M   'P 1'
#
loop_
_entity.id
_entity.type
_entity.pdbx_description
1 polymer ?
#
loop_
_entity_poly.entity_id
_entity_poly.type
_entity_poly.pdbx_seq_one_letter_code
_entity_poly.pdbx_strand_id
1 'polypeptide(L)'
;GEVYKRQEHSARFLMMVRRFNIQFTNSAGMMLPGFRPEIGDIFGQGRSSFGLSPGIGFAFGDVRRSYIDEAYEKGWLITDTERDVNAAVMTSTKNLNIRANLEPITGLKIDLTALRNDTRNTEIQFMYEGMPEIMGGNFTMTTIALGSAFGGSGNAMNNYSSKAFDKLLANREIIAQRIESKYSGLKYPDVGFIHDKGLGGMPYNPGTGNVNGVNRNSADVLIPAFLAAYTGKDPKKVGLTAFPSLKSMLPNWR
;
A
#
# COMPACT_ATOMS: atom_id res chain seq x y z
N GLY A 1 38.56 30.15 7.22
CA GLY A 1 37.52 30.84 6.42
C GLY A 1 36.40 29.95 5.93
N GLU A 2 36.65 28.76 5.38
CA GLU A 2 35.59 27.87 4.80
C GLU A 2 34.72 27.15 5.82
N VAL A 3 35.29 26.78 6.96
CA VAL A 3 34.54 26.11 8.05
C VAL A 3 33.45 27.02 8.63
N TYR A 4 33.78 28.30 8.84
CA TYR A 4 32.81 29.26 9.34
C TYR A 4 31.69 29.57 8.35
N LYS A 5 31.98 29.60 7.04
CA LYS A 5 30.96 29.77 6.00
C LYS A 5 30.00 28.59 5.96
N ARG A 6 30.51 27.35 6.07
CA ARG A 6 29.67 26.15 6.13
C ARG A 6 28.77 26.12 7.39
N GLN A 7 29.30 26.53 8.54
CA GLN A 7 28.51 26.63 9.78
C GLN A 7 27.43 27.71 9.66
N GLU A 8 27.74 28.85 9.07
CA GLU A 8 26.77 29.92 8.82
C GLU A 8 25.64 29.46 7.89
N HIS A 9 25.94 28.77 6.79
CA HIS A 9 24.91 28.24 5.90
C HIS A 9 24.05 27.19 6.58
N SER A 10 24.64 26.32 7.41
CA SER A 10 23.87 25.31 8.17
C SER A 10 22.98 25.98 9.22
N ALA A 11 23.46 26.99 9.92
CA ALA A 11 22.66 27.72 10.89
C ALA A 11 21.51 28.49 10.22
N ARG A 12 21.76 29.14 9.07
CA ARG A 12 20.72 29.82 8.29
C ARG A 12 19.65 28.82 7.80
N PHE A 13 20.07 27.65 7.34
CA PHE A 13 19.12 26.60 6.92
C PHE A 13 18.23 26.14 8.08
N LEU A 14 18.80 25.91 9.26
CA LEU A 14 18.04 25.54 10.46
C LEU A 14 17.09 26.67 10.92
N MET A 15 17.53 27.92 10.87
CA MET A 15 16.72 29.07 11.24
C MET A 15 15.61 29.40 10.23
N MET A 16 15.70 28.87 9.02
CA MET A 16 14.65 29.00 8.00
C MET A 16 13.36 28.31 8.41
N VAL A 17 13.46 27.20 9.16
CA VAL A 17 12.29 26.43 9.61
C VAL A 17 11.71 27.09 10.84
N ARG A 18 10.56 27.75 10.70
CA ARG A 18 9.84 28.42 11.79
C ARG A 18 8.96 27.47 12.58
N ARG A 19 8.28 26.56 11.88
CA ARG A 19 7.41 25.55 12.48
C ARG A 19 7.47 24.27 11.65
N PHE A 20 7.54 23.15 12.32
CA PHE A 20 7.48 21.85 11.71
C PHE A 20 6.59 20.93 12.54
N ASN A 21 5.62 20.28 11.91
CA ASN A 21 4.72 19.35 12.54
C ASN A 21 4.62 18.08 11.70
N ILE A 22 4.81 16.95 12.35
CA ILE A 22 4.56 15.62 11.76
C ILE A 22 3.52 14.91 12.61
N GLN A 23 2.45 14.48 11.98
CA GLN A 23 1.46 13.61 12.58
C GLN A 23 1.42 12.30 11.81
N PHE A 24 1.70 11.20 12.49
CA PHE A 24 1.60 9.86 11.93
C PHE A 24 0.60 9.06 12.74
N THR A 25 -0.38 8.47 12.06
CA THR A 25 -1.36 7.56 12.65
C THR A 25 -1.29 6.24 11.91
N ASN A 26 -1.18 5.16 12.65
CA ASN A 26 -1.25 3.80 12.14
C ASN A 26 -2.34 3.06 12.91
N SER A 27 -3.37 2.61 12.21
CA SER A 27 -4.49 1.85 12.77
C SER A 27 -4.60 0.53 12.01
N ALA A 28 -4.74 -0.56 12.74
CA ALA A 28 -4.99 -1.87 12.18
C ALA A 28 -6.16 -2.52 12.91
N GLY A 29 -6.96 -3.29 12.20
CA GLY A 29 -8.09 -4.02 12.74
C GLY A 29 -8.24 -5.35 12.04
N MET A 30 -8.87 -6.31 12.74
CA MET A 30 -9.21 -7.61 12.20
C MET A 30 -10.64 -7.96 12.61
N MET A 31 -11.42 -8.43 11.66
CA MET A 31 -12.69 -9.09 11.92
C MET A 31 -12.53 -10.56 11.52
N LEU A 32 -12.72 -11.44 12.50
CA LEU A 32 -12.55 -12.87 12.32
C LEU A 32 -13.89 -13.57 12.63
N PRO A 33 -14.73 -13.78 11.62
CA PRO A 33 -16.02 -14.45 11.79
C PRO A 33 -15.84 -15.91 12.19
N GLY A 34 -16.85 -16.46 12.88
CA GLY A 34 -16.82 -17.86 13.29
C GLY A 34 -15.85 -18.17 14.43
N PHE A 35 -15.40 -17.17 15.18
CA PHE A 35 -14.58 -17.40 16.37
C PHE A 35 -15.39 -18.08 17.47
N ARG A 36 -14.97 -19.28 17.87
CA ARG A 36 -15.71 -20.17 18.78
C ARG A 36 -15.49 -19.92 20.27
N PRO A 37 -14.25 -19.58 20.69
CA PRO A 37 -14.00 -19.37 22.11
C PRO A 37 -14.74 -18.13 22.64
N GLU A 38 -15.22 -18.22 23.88
CA GLU A 38 -15.79 -17.07 24.58
C GLU A 38 -14.67 -16.11 25.01
N ILE A 39 -14.95 -14.81 24.91
CA ILE A 39 -14.08 -13.75 25.42
C ILE A 39 -14.51 -13.44 26.85
N GLY A 40 -13.69 -13.75 27.83
CA GLY A 40 -14.17 -13.87 29.21
C GLY A 40 -13.56 -12.99 30.28
N ASP A 41 -12.33 -12.53 30.16
CA ASP A 41 -11.69 -11.75 31.22
C ASP A 41 -11.49 -10.27 30.85
N ILE A 42 -10.89 -9.53 31.78
CA ILE A 42 -10.59 -8.09 31.64
C ILE A 42 -9.68 -7.78 30.42
N PHE A 43 -8.90 -8.77 29.98
CA PHE A 43 -8.07 -8.70 28.78
C PHE A 43 -8.72 -9.40 27.58
N GLY A 44 -10.01 -9.73 27.67
CA GLY A 44 -10.74 -10.45 26.65
C GLY A 44 -10.33 -11.92 26.52
N GLN A 45 -9.70 -12.52 27.55
CA GLN A 45 -9.22 -13.89 27.48
C GLN A 45 -10.20 -14.87 28.12
N GLY A 46 -10.62 -15.88 27.36
CA GLY A 46 -11.44 -16.98 27.85
C GLY A 46 -10.59 -18.23 28.14
N ARG A 47 -10.89 -18.91 29.25
CA ARG A 47 -10.39 -20.27 29.49
C ARG A 47 -11.45 -21.26 29.04
N SER A 48 -11.24 -21.85 27.90
CA SER A 48 -12.11 -22.89 27.37
C SER A 48 -11.31 -24.16 27.08
N SER A 49 -11.96 -25.21 26.59
CA SER A 49 -11.31 -26.41 26.06
C SER A 49 -10.31 -26.09 24.92
N PHE A 50 -10.35 -24.89 24.39
CA PHE A 50 -9.47 -24.40 23.33
C PHE A 50 -8.22 -23.67 23.87
N GLY A 51 -7.99 -23.65 25.17
CA GLY A 51 -6.89 -22.94 25.81
C GLY A 51 -7.20 -21.46 26.08
N LEU A 52 -6.15 -20.65 26.22
CA LEU A 52 -6.27 -19.21 26.41
C LEU A 52 -6.47 -18.51 25.07
N SER A 53 -7.64 -17.93 24.83
CA SER A 53 -8.03 -17.30 23.58
C SER A 53 -8.75 -15.96 23.84
N PRO A 54 -8.61 -14.95 23.00
CA PRO A 54 -7.88 -14.88 21.72
C PRO A 54 -6.36 -14.74 21.84
N GLY A 55 -5.81 -14.74 23.05
CA GLY A 55 -4.38 -14.55 23.30
C GLY A 55 -4.02 -13.08 23.61
N ILE A 56 -3.06 -12.91 24.53
CA ILE A 56 -2.66 -11.58 25.01
C ILE A 56 -2.18 -10.67 23.87
N GLY A 57 -1.45 -11.22 22.90
CA GLY A 57 -0.97 -10.44 21.75
C GLY A 57 -2.10 -9.79 20.97
N PHE A 58 -3.19 -10.51 20.72
CA PHE A 58 -4.36 -10.00 20.01
C PHE A 58 -5.07 -8.89 20.83
N ALA A 59 -5.20 -9.06 22.14
CA ALA A 59 -5.80 -8.05 23.02
C ALA A 59 -5.02 -6.72 23.02
N PHE A 60 -3.70 -6.78 22.76
CA PHE A 60 -2.84 -5.60 22.62
C PHE A 60 -2.62 -5.18 21.15
N GLY A 61 -3.47 -5.61 20.22
CA GLY A 61 -3.48 -5.14 18.84
C GLY A 61 -2.54 -5.86 17.89
N ASP A 62 -2.10 -7.07 18.22
CA ASP A 62 -1.37 -7.92 17.28
C ASP A 62 -2.32 -8.54 16.26
N VAL A 63 -2.57 -7.82 15.17
CA VAL A 63 -3.47 -8.20 14.07
C VAL A 63 -2.64 -8.63 12.85
N ARG A 64 -1.96 -9.77 12.97
CA ARG A 64 -1.16 -10.35 11.86
C ARG A 64 -1.95 -11.36 11.05
N ARG A 65 -1.60 -11.50 9.77
CA ARG A 65 -2.17 -12.56 8.91
C ARG A 65 -2.00 -13.95 9.53
N SER A 66 -0.83 -14.22 10.08
CA SER A 66 -0.51 -15.50 10.74
C SER A 66 -1.42 -15.82 11.95
N TYR A 67 -2.08 -14.82 12.53
CA TYR A 67 -3.04 -15.07 13.61
C TYR A 67 -4.26 -15.86 13.12
N ILE A 68 -4.70 -15.64 11.88
CA ILE A 68 -5.82 -16.38 11.28
C ILE A 68 -5.43 -17.85 11.11
N ASP A 69 -4.19 -18.11 10.65
CA ASP A 69 -3.68 -19.46 10.48
C ASP A 69 -3.55 -20.17 11.84
N GLU A 70 -3.03 -19.47 12.85
CA GLU A 70 -2.94 -19.95 14.22
C GLU A 70 -4.32 -20.27 14.81
N ALA A 71 -5.30 -19.40 14.60
CA ALA A 71 -6.68 -19.60 15.07
C ALA A 71 -7.34 -20.80 14.37
N TYR A 72 -7.04 -21.01 13.10
CA TYR A 72 -7.51 -22.17 12.35
C TYR A 72 -6.88 -23.46 12.88
N GLU A 73 -5.57 -23.54 13.04
CA GLU A 73 -4.83 -24.70 13.55
C GLU A 73 -5.26 -25.07 14.98
N LYS A 74 -5.54 -24.08 15.82
CA LYS A 74 -6.02 -24.29 17.20
C LYS A 74 -7.49 -24.68 17.28
N GLY A 75 -8.20 -24.75 16.16
CA GLY A 75 -9.64 -25.06 16.12
C GLY A 75 -10.52 -23.97 16.73
N TRP A 76 -10.03 -22.72 16.79
CA TRP A 76 -10.79 -21.58 17.30
C TRP A 76 -11.84 -21.09 16.30
N LEU A 77 -11.77 -21.52 15.05
CA LEU A 77 -12.67 -21.10 14.00
C LEU A 77 -13.71 -22.18 13.68
N ILE A 78 -14.88 -21.77 13.23
CA ILE A 78 -15.86 -22.67 12.62
C ILE A 78 -15.33 -23.02 11.24
N THR A 79 -15.10 -24.32 11.03
CA THR A 79 -14.61 -24.87 9.76
C THR A 79 -15.63 -25.80 9.10
N ASP A 80 -16.84 -25.85 9.66
CA ASP A 80 -17.92 -26.65 9.13
C ASP A 80 -18.46 -26.00 7.85
N THR A 81 -18.32 -26.71 6.73
CA THR A 81 -18.76 -26.26 5.40
C THR A 81 -20.27 -26.19 5.25
N GLU A 82 -21.02 -26.78 6.18
CA GLU A 82 -22.49 -26.64 6.21
C GLU A 82 -22.93 -25.26 6.73
N ARG A 83 -22.03 -24.52 7.37
CA ARG A 83 -22.25 -23.16 7.85
C ARG A 83 -21.51 -22.17 6.98
N ASP A 84 -22.27 -21.28 6.36
CA ASP A 84 -21.70 -20.22 5.54
C ASP A 84 -21.06 -19.15 6.45
N VAL A 85 -19.75 -19.21 6.62
CA VAL A 85 -18.98 -18.25 7.42
C VAL A 85 -18.32 -17.26 6.48
N ASN A 86 -18.54 -15.98 6.74
CA ASN A 86 -17.92 -14.90 5.96
C ASN A 86 -16.40 -14.95 6.02
N ALA A 87 -15.74 -14.36 5.02
CA ALA A 87 -14.30 -14.18 5.00
C ALA A 87 -13.81 -13.37 6.22
N ALA A 88 -12.62 -13.67 6.70
CA ALA A 88 -11.92 -12.80 7.63
C ALA A 88 -11.52 -11.51 6.91
N VAL A 89 -11.63 -10.37 7.60
CA VAL A 89 -11.28 -9.06 7.02
C VAL A 89 -10.20 -8.41 7.87
N MET A 90 -9.09 -8.08 7.24
CA MET A 90 -8.03 -7.28 7.85
C MET A 90 -8.05 -5.88 7.26
N THR A 91 -8.03 -4.87 8.13
CA THR A 91 -7.95 -3.47 7.73
C THR A 91 -6.65 -2.85 8.23
N SER A 92 -6.04 -1.99 7.44
CA SER A 92 -4.87 -1.20 7.83
C SER A 92 -5.00 0.20 7.26
N THR A 93 -4.89 1.20 8.12
CA THR A 93 -4.94 2.60 7.71
C THR A 93 -3.71 3.33 8.26
N LYS A 94 -2.95 3.95 7.38
CA LYS A 94 -1.76 4.74 7.70
C LYS A 94 -1.93 6.14 7.16
N ASN A 95 -1.93 7.11 8.08
CA ASN A 95 -2.03 8.52 7.74
C ASN A 95 -0.75 9.24 8.14
N LEU A 96 -0.18 9.99 7.22
CA LEU A 96 0.94 10.88 7.47
C LEU A 96 0.55 12.28 7.04
N ASN A 97 0.66 13.23 7.96
CA ASN A 97 0.44 14.65 7.71
C ASN A 97 1.70 15.39 8.14
N ILE A 98 2.31 16.11 7.20
CA ILE A 98 3.49 16.93 7.45
C ILE A 98 3.13 18.37 7.11
N ARG A 99 3.41 19.29 8.03
CA ARG A 99 3.27 20.73 7.80
C ARG A 99 4.56 21.41 8.20
N ALA A 100 5.06 22.29 7.33
CA ALA A 100 6.25 23.08 7.60
C ALA A 100 6.02 24.53 7.15
N ASN A 101 6.37 25.47 8.03
CA ASN A 101 6.42 26.89 7.70
C ASN A 101 7.90 27.29 7.62
N LEU A 102 8.29 27.79 6.47
CA LEU A 102 9.66 28.20 6.20
C LEU A 102 9.73 29.71 5.95
N GLU A 103 10.77 30.33 6.43
CA GLU A 103 11.08 31.74 6.15
C GLU A 103 12.57 31.85 5.74
N PRO A 104 12.89 31.53 4.46
CA PRO A 104 14.27 31.48 3.99
C PRO A 104 14.95 32.87 4.00
N ILE A 105 14.17 33.90 3.76
CA ILE A 105 14.58 35.32 3.89
C ILE A 105 13.46 36.10 4.58
N THR A 106 13.80 37.17 5.26
CA THR A 106 12.83 38.01 5.95
C THR A 106 11.70 38.45 5.02
N GLY A 107 10.48 38.12 5.38
CA GLY A 107 9.28 38.48 4.62
C GLY A 107 8.84 37.45 3.57
N LEU A 108 9.66 36.43 3.23
CA LEU A 108 9.25 35.34 2.35
C LEU A 108 8.79 34.15 3.19
N LYS A 109 7.49 33.95 3.30
CA LYS A 109 6.89 32.82 4.01
C LYS A 109 6.46 31.73 3.01
N ILE A 110 6.88 30.50 3.27
CA ILE A 110 6.55 29.32 2.47
C ILE A 110 5.86 28.31 3.38
N ASP A 111 4.62 27.98 3.08
CA ASP A 111 3.85 26.96 3.79
C ASP A 111 3.83 25.68 2.97
N LEU A 112 4.39 24.62 3.53
CA LEU A 112 4.42 23.30 2.93
C LEU A 112 3.46 22.37 3.66
N THR A 113 2.63 21.68 2.91
CA THR A 113 1.75 20.62 3.43
C THR A 113 1.93 19.36 2.58
N ALA A 114 2.20 18.24 3.24
CA ALA A 114 2.25 16.94 2.59
C ALA A 114 1.33 15.97 3.32
N LEU A 115 0.47 15.30 2.57
CA LEU A 115 -0.49 14.33 3.05
C LEU A 115 -0.21 12.98 2.39
N ARG A 116 -0.30 11.92 3.17
CA ARG A 116 -0.36 10.56 2.66
C ARG A 116 -1.40 9.78 3.44
N ASN A 117 -2.34 9.18 2.73
CA ASN A 117 -3.31 8.25 3.27
C ASN A 117 -3.17 6.91 2.51
N ASP A 118 -3.00 5.84 3.25
CA ASP A 118 -2.85 4.48 2.75
C ASP A 118 -3.84 3.61 3.54
N THR A 119 -4.96 3.26 2.93
CA THR A 119 -5.95 2.35 3.51
C THR A 119 -5.94 1.07 2.70
N ARG A 120 -5.86 -0.07 3.40
CA ARG A 120 -5.82 -1.39 2.80
C ARG A 120 -6.80 -2.31 3.51
N ASN A 121 -7.61 -3.02 2.74
CA ASN A 121 -8.50 -4.07 3.20
C ASN A 121 -8.08 -5.38 2.54
N THR A 122 -7.99 -6.45 3.32
CA THR A 122 -7.68 -7.78 2.83
C THR A 122 -8.76 -8.74 3.31
N GLU A 123 -9.41 -9.42 2.37
CA GLU A 123 -10.37 -10.47 2.65
C GLU A 123 -9.71 -11.83 2.48
N ILE A 124 -9.86 -12.69 3.47
CA ILE A 124 -9.18 -13.97 3.57
C ILE A 124 -10.21 -15.07 3.80
N GLN A 125 -10.36 -15.94 2.81
CA GLN A 125 -11.23 -17.11 2.90
C GLN A 125 -10.46 -18.26 3.56
N PHE A 126 -10.47 -18.29 4.88
CA PHE A 126 -9.73 -19.27 5.66
C PHE A 126 -10.35 -20.68 5.64
N MET A 127 -11.61 -20.83 5.21
CA MET A 127 -12.29 -22.14 5.14
C MET A 127 -11.87 -22.96 3.92
N TYR A 128 -11.33 -22.32 2.90
CA TYR A 128 -10.98 -22.98 1.63
C TYR A 128 -9.49 -22.83 1.37
N GLU A 129 -8.76 -23.92 1.53
CA GLU A 129 -7.32 -23.95 1.27
C GLU A 129 -7.01 -23.54 -0.17
N GLY A 130 -5.97 -22.73 -0.35
CA GLY A 130 -5.53 -22.24 -1.66
C GLY A 130 -6.40 -21.15 -2.27
N MET A 131 -7.46 -20.69 -1.59
CA MET A 131 -8.26 -19.58 -2.09
C MET A 131 -7.46 -18.27 -2.04
N PRO A 132 -7.42 -17.50 -3.15
CA PRO A 132 -6.65 -16.27 -3.18
C PRO A 132 -7.25 -15.21 -2.26
N GLU A 133 -6.38 -14.42 -1.61
CA GLU A 133 -6.78 -13.27 -0.83
C GLU A 133 -7.23 -12.12 -1.76
N ILE A 134 -8.31 -11.45 -1.38
CA ILE A 134 -8.82 -10.29 -2.12
C ILE A 134 -8.32 -9.03 -1.42
N MET A 135 -7.52 -8.23 -2.11
CA MET A 135 -7.01 -6.98 -1.59
C MET A 135 -7.66 -5.79 -2.28
N GLY A 136 -8.20 -4.87 -1.48
CA GLY A 136 -8.70 -3.58 -1.90
C GLY A 136 -8.09 -2.45 -1.08
N GLY A 137 -8.34 -1.22 -1.47
CA GLY A 137 -7.88 -0.08 -0.69
C GLY A 137 -7.91 1.24 -1.43
N ASN A 138 -7.51 2.28 -0.71
CA ASN A 138 -7.40 3.62 -1.23
C ASN A 138 -6.03 4.21 -0.89
N PHE A 139 -5.44 4.89 -1.87
CA PHE A 139 -4.15 5.55 -1.72
C PHE A 139 -4.24 6.99 -2.19
N THR A 140 -3.92 7.91 -1.30
CA THR A 140 -3.86 9.34 -1.61
C THR A 140 -2.53 9.89 -1.12
N MET A 141 -1.86 10.70 -1.91
CA MET A 141 -0.64 11.37 -1.50
C MET A 141 -0.45 12.72 -2.18
N THR A 142 0.20 13.64 -1.48
CA THR A 142 0.73 14.85 -2.07
C THR A 142 2.05 14.54 -2.76
N THR A 143 2.23 15.02 -3.99
CA THR A 143 3.47 14.90 -4.75
C THR A 143 4.00 16.28 -5.12
N ILE A 144 5.31 16.42 -5.18
CA ILE A 144 5.93 17.61 -5.75
C ILE A 144 6.07 17.37 -7.25
N ALA A 145 5.29 18.08 -8.04
CA ALA A 145 5.22 17.93 -9.49
C ALA A 145 5.87 19.09 -10.25
N LEU A 146 6.97 19.65 -9.73
CA LEU A 146 7.65 20.80 -10.36
C LEU A 146 8.02 20.53 -11.82
N GLY A 147 8.47 19.32 -12.16
CA GLY A 147 8.82 18.95 -13.53
C GLY A 147 7.65 18.91 -14.51
N SER A 148 6.43 18.75 -14.02
CA SER A 148 5.21 18.73 -14.84
C SER A 148 4.41 20.03 -14.74
N ALA A 149 4.62 20.83 -13.69
CA ALA A 149 3.89 22.09 -13.45
C ALA A 149 4.04 23.10 -14.58
N PHE A 150 5.18 23.11 -15.25
CA PHE A 150 5.50 24.01 -16.37
C PHE A 150 5.40 23.33 -17.73
N GLY A 151 4.90 22.11 -17.79
CA GLY A 151 4.83 21.28 -19.01
C GLY A 151 3.75 21.68 -20.02
N GLY A 152 3.00 22.74 -19.76
CA GLY A 152 1.86 23.18 -20.55
C GLY A 152 0.63 22.30 -20.32
N SER A 153 -0.51 22.93 -20.14
CA SER A 153 -1.82 22.27 -20.11
C SER A 153 -2.29 21.99 -21.54
N GLY A 154 -3.01 20.88 -21.72
CA GLY A 154 -3.68 20.59 -22.98
C GLY A 154 -4.66 21.70 -23.36
N ASN A 155 -4.73 22.04 -24.63
CA ASN A 155 -5.69 22.97 -25.20
C ASN A 155 -6.30 22.36 -26.47
N ALA A 156 -7.27 23.04 -27.07
CA ALA A 156 -7.94 22.56 -28.28
C ALA A 156 -6.98 22.35 -29.46
N MET A 157 -5.90 23.12 -29.55
CA MET A 157 -4.90 23.00 -30.63
C MET A 157 -4.05 21.74 -30.56
N ASN A 158 -3.81 21.23 -29.36
CA ASN A 158 -3.04 20.00 -29.14
C ASN A 158 -3.92 18.81 -28.70
N ASN A 159 -5.19 18.86 -29.02
CA ASN A 159 -6.18 17.84 -28.66
C ASN A 159 -6.21 17.52 -27.17
N TYR A 160 -6.05 18.55 -26.34
CA TYR A 160 -5.97 18.43 -24.86
C TYR A 160 -4.85 17.51 -24.35
N SER A 161 -3.83 17.28 -25.18
CA SER A 161 -2.69 16.46 -24.81
C SER A 161 -1.86 17.11 -23.70
N SER A 162 -1.41 16.30 -22.76
CA SER A 162 -0.52 16.69 -21.67
C SER A 162 0.70 15.79 -21.68
N LYS A 163 1.91 16.36 -21.77
CA LYS A 163 3.16 15.59 -21.77
C LYS A 163 3.29 14.65 -20.56
N ALA A 164 2.78 15.06 -19.40
CA ALA A 164 2.82 14.23 -18.20
C ALA A 164 1.83 13.06 -18.31
N PHE A 165 0.64 13.30 -18.87
CA PHE A 165 -0.35 12.26 -19.10
C PHE A 165 0.08 11.26 -20.18
N ASP A 166 0.67 11.74 -21.28
CA ASP A 166 1.21 10.86 -22.32
C ASP A 166 2.31 9.96 -21.78
N LYS A 167 3.19 10.51 -20.92
CA LYS A 167 4.18 9.71 -20.17
C LYS A 167 3.54 8.70 -19.24
N LEU A 168 2.44 9.06 -18.56
CA LEU A 168 1.71 8.11 -17.71
C LEU A 168 1.21 6.92 -18.54
N LEU A 169 0.60 7.18 -19.68
CA LEU A 169 0.09 6.12 -20.57
C LEU A 169 1.22 5.21 -21.08
N ALA A 170 2.35 5.79 -21.51
CA ALA A 170 3.52 5.02 -21.93
C ALA A 170 4.14 4.21 -20.77
N ASN A 171 4.21 4.79 -19.59
CA ASN A 171 4.77 4.13 -18.41
C ASN A 171 3.93 2.93 -17.96
N ARG A 172 2.61 2.94 -18.17
CA ARG A 172 1.73 1.83 -17.82
C ARG A 172 2.17 0.53 -18.46
N GLU A 173 2.55 0.58 -19.75
CA GLU A 173 3.00 -0.60 -20.46
C GLU A 173 4.32 -1.14 -19.88
N ILE A 174 5.29 -0.26 -19.63
CA ILE A 174 6.57 -0.63 -19.04
C ILE A 174 6.40 -1.25 -17.64
N ILE A 175 5.54 -0.65 -16.82
CA ILE A 175 5.28 -1.15 -15.46
C ILE A 175 4.57 -2.51 -15.53
N ALA A 176 3.56 -2.66 -16.39
CA ALA A 176 2.84 -3.92 -16.54
C ALA A 176 3.79 -5.06 -16.95
N GLN A 177 4.66 -4.83 -17.96
CA GLN A 177 5.67 -5.81 -18.37
C GLN A 177 6.65 -6.17 -17.24
N ARG A 178 7.03 -5.21 -16.40
CA ARG A 178 7.89 -5.46 -15.23
C ARG A 178 7.19 -6.34 -14.19
N ILE A 179 5.90 -6.13 -13.98
CA ILE A 179 5.10 -6.96 -13.06
C ILE A 179 4.96 -8.38 -13.65
N GLU A 180 4.63 -8.49 -14.93
CA GLU A 180 4.53 -9.78 -15.64
C GLU A 180 5.85 -10.56 -15.54
N SER A 181 6.97 -9.91 -15.77
CA SER A 181 8.30 -10.51 -15.66
C SER A 181 8.61 -11.00 -14.23
N LYS A 182 8.14 -10.30 -13.20
CA LYS A 182 8.35 -10.69 -11.80
C LYS A 182 7.65 -12.02 -11.47
N TYR A 183 6.52 -12.29 -12.09
CA TYR A 183 5.72 -13.49 -11.86
C TYR A 183 5.93 -14.56 -12.94
N SER A 184 6.82 -14.30 -13.92
CA SER A 184 7.16 -15.28 -14.95
C SER A 184 7.74 -16.55 -14.33
N GLY A 185 7.22 -17.69 -14.75
CA GLY A 185 7.66 -19.01 -14.28
C GLY A 185 7.03 -19.47 -12.96
N LEU A 186 6.27 -18.64 -12.25
CA LEU A 186 5.49 -19.08 -11.10
C LEU A 186 4.28 -19.90 -11.58
N LYS A 187 3.88 -20.86 -10.75
CA LYS A 187 2.69 -21.67 -10.98
C LYS A 187 1.74 -21.54 -9.80
N TYR A 188 0.45 -21.74 -10.06
CA TYR A 188 -0.50 -21.89 -8.98
C TYR A 188 -0.17 -23.14 -8.16
N PRO A 189 -0.27 -23.08 -6.81
CA PRO A 189 -0.18 -24.27 -5.98
C PRO A 189 -1.31 -25.23 -6.34
N ASP A 190 -1.03 -26.54 -6.31
CA ASP A 190 -2.03 -27.57 -6.61
C ASP A 190 -2.66 -28.08 -5.31
N VAL A 191 -3.42 -27.20 -4.64
CA VAL A 191 -4.03 -27.46 -3.33
C VAL A 191 -5.47 -26.94 -3.27
N GLY A 192 -6.30 -27.62 -2.50
CA GLY A 192 -7.63 -27.19 -2.10
C GLY A 192 -8.45 -26.56 -3.22
N PHE A 193 -8.98 -25.37 -2.99
CA PHE A 193 -9.83 -24.65 -3.96
C PHE A 193 -9.16 -24.46 -5.34
N ILE A 194 -7.85 -24.20 -5.39
CA ILE A 194 -7.12 -24.01 -6.65
C ILE A 194 -7.08 -25.32 -7.45
N HIS A 195 -6.85 -26.46 -6.78
CA HIS A 195 -6.93 -27.79 -7.39
C HIS A 195 -8.33 -28.05 -7.94
N ASP A 196 -9.38 -27.83 -7.14
CA ASP A 196 -10.78 -28.07 -7.51
C ASP A 196 -11.24 -27.23 -8.71
N LYS A 197 -10.66 -26.05 -8.89
CA LYS A 197 -10.89 -25.19 -10.06
C LYS A 197 -10.05 -25.57 -11.29
N GLY A 198 -9.23 -26.62 -11.19
CA GLY A 198 -8.36 -27.07 -12.29
C GLY A 198 -7.23 -26.08 -12.63
N LEU A 199 -6.87 -25.20 -11.70
CA LEU A 199 -5.80 -24.20 -11.88
C LEU A 199 -4.44 -24.70 -11.36
N GLY A 200 -4.44 -25.76 -10.55
CA GLY A 200 -3.24 -26.35 -9.95
C GLY A 200 -2.16 -26.65 -10.98
N GLY A 201 -0.94 -26.24 -10.72
CA GLY A 201 0.19 -26.42 -11.63
C GLY A 201 0.19 -25.54 -12.89
N MET A 202 -0.89 -24.81 -13.17
CA MET A 202 -0.93 -23.85 -14.28
C MET A 202 -0.02 -22.65 -14.02
N PRO A 203 0.52 -22.03 -15.08
CA PRO A 203 1.29 -20.80 -14.93
C PRO A 203 0.50 -19.71 -14.19
N TYR A 204 1.13 -19.11 -13.19
CA TYR A 204 0.52 -18.00 -12.45
C TYR A 204 0.38 -16.78 -13.37
N ASN A 205 -0.84 -16.29 -13.52
CA ASN A 205 -1.13 -15.07 -14.26
C ASN A 205 -1.65 -14.00 -13.28
N PRO A 206 -0.85 -12.95 -12.98
CA PRO A 206 -1.23 -11.90 -12.05
C PRO A 206 -2.30 -10.93 -12.60
N GLY A 207 -2.91 -11.24 -13.71
CA GLY A 207 -3.96 -10.44 -14.32
C GLY A 207 -5.32 -10.80 -13.76
N THR A 208 -5.99 -9.90 -13.09
CA THR A 208 -7.38 -10.08 -12.68
C THR A 208 -8.31 -10.14 -13.89
N GLY A 209 -8.81 -11.31 -14.20
CA GLY A 209 -9.88 -11.52 -15.17
C GLY A 209 -9.50 -11.45 -16.66
N ASN A 210 -8.26 -11.14 -17.00
CA ASN A 210 -7.76 -11.22 -18.37
C ASN A 210 -6.79 -12.38 -18.52
N VAL A 211 -7.06 -13.26 -19.45
CA VAL A 211 -6.28 -14.46 -19.73
C VAL A 211 -4.84 -14.15 -20.18
N ASN A 212 -4.53 -12.91 -20.53
CA ASN A 212 -3.31 -12.52 -21.24
C ASN A 212 -2.54 -11.36 -20.60
N GLY A 213 -2.37 -11.34 -19.27
CA GLY A 213 -1.44 -10.38 -18.66
C GLY A 213 -2.01 -9.49 -17.56
N VAL A 214 -1.19 -8.58 -17.07
CA VAL A 214 -1.54 -7.65 -16.00
C VAL A 214 -2.49 -6.57 -16.50
N ASN A 215 -3.55 -6.32 -15.76
CA ASN A 215 -4.49 -5.24 -16.08
C ASN A 215 -3.78 -3.87 -15.97
N ARG A 216 -3.67 -3.17 -17.12
CA ARG A 216 -3.01 -1.85 -17.22
C ARG A 216 -3.72 -0.76 -16.40
N ASN A 217 -4.95 -1.01 -15.97
CA ASN A 217 -5.74 -0.08 -15.15
C ASN A 217 -5.74 -0.46 -13.65
N SER A 218 -5.03 -1.53 -13.26
CA SER A 218 -4.90 -1.88 -11.85
C SER A 218 -4.09 -0.84 -11.07
N ALA A 219 -4.37 -0.69 -9.78
CA ALA A 219 -3.63 0.21 -8.90
C ALA A 219 -2.13 -0.09 -8.88
N ASP A 220 -1.75 -1.36 -8.98
CA ASP A 220 -0.36 -1.82 -9.02
C ASP A 220 0.41 -1.32 -10.24
N VAL A 221 -0.28 -1.04 -11.34
CA VAL A 221 0.29 -0.44 -12.55
C VAL A 221 0.18 1.08 -12.52
N LEU A 222 -1.00 1.60 -12.18
CA LEU A 222 -1.29 3.04 -12.27
C LEU A 222 -0.46 3.86 -11.29
N ILE A 223 -0.30 3.43 -10.04
CA ILE A 223 0.43 4.20 -9.03
C ILE A 223 1.91 4.35 -9.38
N PRO A 224 2.67 3.28 -9.68
CA PRO A 224 4.07 3.43 -10.12
C PRO A 224 4.21 4.22 -11.43
N ALA A 225 3.28 4.02 -12.39
CA ALA A 225 3.31 4.73 -13.66
C ALA A 225 3.08 6.24 -13.47
N PHE A 226 2.12 6.61 -12.61
CA PHE A 226 1.86 7.99 -12.22
C PHE A 226 3.08 8.62 -11.55
N LEU A 227 3.66 7.94 -10.56
CA LEU A 227 4.85 8.44 -9.88
C LEU A 227 6.01 8.66 -10.84
N ALA A 228 6.25 7.73 -11.76
CA ALA A 228 7.29 7.88 -12.77
C ALA A 228 7.03 9.09 -13.69
N ALA A 229 5.78 9.28 -14.14
CA ALA A 229 5.43 10.36 -15.07
C ALA A 229 5.53 11.74 -14.40
N TYR A 230 4.98 11.90 -13.20
CA TYR A 230 4.82 13.20 -12.55
C TYR A 230 6.00 13.61 -11.67
N THR A 231 6.80 12.67 -11.17
CA THR A 231 8.02 12.98 -10.40
C THR A 231 9.30 12.90 -11.23
N GLY A 232 9.21 12.59 -12.53
CA GLY A 232 10.38 12.49 -13.42
C GLY A 232 11.27 11.27 -13.16
N LYS A 233 10.76 10.25 -12.46
CA LYS A 233 11.50 9.01 -12.22
C LYS A 233 11.46 8.09 -13.44
N ASP A 234 12.52 7.31 -13.59
CA ASP A 234 12.61 6.28 -14.64
C ASP A 234 11.58 5.16 -14.35
N PRO A 235 10.62 4.87 -15.25
CA PRO A 235 9.64 3.81 -15.06
C PRO A 235 10.26 2.42 -14.93
N LYS A 236 11.48 2.21 -15.43
CA LYS A 236 12.23 0.95 -15.28
C LYS A 236 12.80 0.76 -13.87
N LYS A 237 12.92 1.84 -13.07
CA LYS A 237 13.56 1.83 -11.75
C LYS A 237 12.60 2.16 -10.60
N VAL A 238 11.41 2.69 -10.90
CA VAL A 238 10.42 2.99 -9.85
C VAL A 238 9.97 1.71 -9.15
N GLY A 239 9.64 1.79 -7.85
CA GLY A 239 9.12 0.65 -7.08
C GLY A 239 7.81 0.14 -7.66
N LEU A 240 7.63 -1.17 -7.70
CA LEU A 240 6.43 -1.85 -8.23
C LEU A 240 5.34 -2.07 -7.18
N THR A 241 5.40 -1.41 -6.03
CA THR A 241 4.36 -1.56 -5.03
C THR A 241 3.27 -0.51 -5.26
N ALA A 242 2.01 -0.92 -5.13
CA ALA A 242 0.87 0.00 -5.15
C ALA A 242 0.95 1.04 -4.01
N PHE A 243 1.69 0.72 -2.95
CA PHE A 243 1.89 1.59 -1.78
C PHE A 243 3.36 2.00 -1.63
N PRO A 244 3.82 2.98 -2.41
CA PRO A 244 5.23 3.35 -2.46
C PRO A 244 5.71 3.91 -1.13
N SER A 245 7.00 3.72 -0.84
CA SER A 245 7.64 4.30 0.34
C SER A 245 7.71 5.83 0.25
N LEU A 246 7.90 6.50 1.39
CA LEU A 246 8.06 7.96 1.44
C LEU A 246 9.18 8.45 0.50
N LYS A 247 10.27 7.70 0.40
CA LYS A 247 11.40 8.02 -0.49
C LYS A 247 10.99 8.11 -1.97
N SER A 248 10.00 7.32 -2.40
CA SER A 248 9.53 7.35 -3.78
C SER A 248 8.70 8.59 -4.12
N MET A 249 8.23 9.32 -3.11
CA MET A 249 7.47 10.57 -3.26
C MET A 249 8.35 11.77 -3.53
N LEU A 250 9.62 11.72 -3.15
CA LEU A 250 10.55 12.83 -3.35
C LEU A 250 10.92 12.94 -4.84
N PRO A 251 10.98 14.16 -5.39
CA PRO A 251 11.44 14.37 -6.76
C PRO A 251 12.90 13.94 -6.90
N ASN A 252 13.25 13.53 -8.11
CA ASN A 252 14.62 13.20 -8.43
C ASN A 252 15.36 14.50 -8.77
N TRP A 253 16.07 15.07 -7.80
CA TRP A 253 16.92 16.23 -7.99
C TRP A 253 18.19 15.76 -8.73
N ARG A 254 18.40 16.24 -9.93
CA ARG A 254 19.67 16.20 -10.68
C ARG A 254 20.11 17.62 -11.00
#